data_cc5dc1414c5ef9a053c1af48a9edcc54
#
_entry.id   cc5dc1414c5ef9a053c1af48a9edcc54
#
_cell.length_a   1.000
_cell.length_b   1.000
_cell.length_c   1.000
_cell.angle_alpha   90.00
_cell.angle_beta   90.00
_cell.angle_gamma   90.00
#
_symmetry.space_group_name_H-M   'P 1'
#
loop_
_entity.id
_entity.type
_entity.pdbx_description
1 polymer ?
#
loop_
_entity_poly.entity_id
_entity_poly.type
_entity_poly.pdbx_seq_one_letter_code
_entity_poly.pdbx_strand_id
1 'polypeptide(L)'
;MKATVEYITPEKAQMMLKNNKHNRKMSEAATEKYAQAMIRGAWIENGAPIIFSGDTLLDGQHRLSALIKSGISREFVVVTDLHRSAFTTIDTGKSRSLSDVLSIQKQENEKTLAMTIRQHFTFTATGGFDMGKAQKQFTHAEYLDYNELHPQIKKSVLFVCSFPRRQKALMAPGPTSCLHALFSDRDSLLADEFIRKFHTGENITEADPIYRLREKFIEAQTCNNAKFRLTPDEKSVSMILAWNATREGVPLNRIVTRARGTRGVRKV
;
A
#
# COMPACT_ATOMS: atom_id res chain seq x y z
N MET A 1 -12.31 -6.62 36.96
CA MET A 1 -11.99 -5.88 35.73
C MET A 1 -12.46 -4.45 35.87
N LYS A 2 -11.59 -3.49 35.71
CA LYS A 2 -11.90 -2.05 35.65
C LYS A 2 -11.40 -1.48 34.34
N ALA A 3 -12.10 -0.49 33.79
CA ALA A 3 -11.71 0.20 32.58
C ALA A 3 -11.81 1.71 32.84
N THR A 4 -10.73 2.43 32.55
CA THR A 4 -10.63 3.89 32.69
C THR A 4 -10.04 4.49 31.44
N VAL A 5 -10.43 5.71 31.09
CA VAL A 5 -9.74 6.49 30.07
C VAL A 5 -8.63 7.26 30.77
N GLU A 6 -7.41 7.09 30.30
CA GLU A 6 -6.22 7.71 30.90
C GLU A 6 -5.41 8.47 29.87
N TYR A 7 -5.02 9.68 30.20
CA TYR A 7 -4.04 10.44 29.46
C TYR A 7 -2.65 9.91 29.77
N ILE A 8 -1.97 9.38 28.77
CA ILE A 8 -0.67 8.71 28.90
C ILE A 8 0.39 9.56 28.23
N THR A 9 1.32 10.05 29.07
CA THR A 9 2.53 10.74 28.59
C THR A 9 3.63 9.73 28.24
N PRO A 10 4.67 10.13 27.48
CA PRO A 10 5.83 9.29 27.23
C PRO A 10 6.49 8.73 28.51
N GLU A 11 6.58 9.52 29.57
CA GLU A 11 7.14 9.12 30.85
C GLU A 11 6.27 8.05 31.53
N LYS A 12 4.94 8.25 31.52
CA LYS A 12 3.99 7.26 32.03
C LYS A 12 4.04 5.99 31.22
N ALA A 13 4.11 6.08 29.89
CA ALA A 13 4.28 4.94 28.99
C ALA A 13 5.56 4.15 29.30
N GLN A 14 6.67 4.85 29.60
CA GLN A 14 7.93 4.22 29.97
C GLN A 14 7.80 3.45 31.30
N MET A 15 7.11 4.02 32.30
CA MET A 15 6.83 3.31 33.55
C MET A 15 5.96 2.07 33.33
N MET A 16 4.91 2.18 32.53
CA MET A 16 4.01 1.07 32.19
C MET A 16 4.75 -0.05 31.47
N LEU A 17 5.70 0.25 30.56
CA LEU A 17 6.49 -0.73 29.84
C LEU A 17 7.51 -1.49 30.71
N LYS A 18 7.91 -1.01 31.87
CA LYS A 18 8.74 -1.77 32.82
C LYS A 18 8.07 -3.09 33.22
N ASN A 19 6.76 -3.15 33.11
CA ASN A 19 5.94 -4.30 33.44
C ASN A 19 5.68 -5.25 32.26
N ASN A 20 6.35 -5.04 31.13
CA ASN A 20 6.28 -5.86 29.92
C ASN A 20 7.17 -7.11 30.00
N LYS A 21 6.80 -8.08 30.84
CA LYS A 21 7.65 -9.25 31.17
C LYS A 21 7.38 -10.49 30.30
N HIS A 22 6.20 -10.60 29.71
CA HIS A 22 5.72 -11.87 29.11
C HIS A 22 5.12 -11.70 27.72
N ASN A 23 5.24 -10.55 27.08
CA ASN A 23 4.75 -10.31 25.74
C ASN A 23 5.70 -10.85 24.67
N ARG A 24 5.16 -11.09 23.46
CA ARG A 24 5.96 -11.42 22.29
C ARG A 24 7.04 -10.33 22.02
N LYS A 25 8.09 -10.72 21.30
CA LYS A 25 9.11 -9.76 20.84
C LYS A 25 8.46 -8.57 20.17
N MET A 26 8.88 -7.38 20.55
CA MET A 26 8.36 -6.13 20.01
C MET A 26 8.74 -5.98 18.53
N SER A 27 7.78 -5.63 17.72
CA SER A 27 8.01 -5.30 16.30
C SER A 27 8.35 -3.81 16.18
N GLU A 28 9.59 -3.51 15.83
CA GLU A 28 10.01 -2.13 15.62
C GLU A 28 9.23 -1.46 14.49
N ALA A 29 8.93 -2.20 13.42
CA ALA A 29 8.12 -1.69 12.32
C ALA A 29 6.70 -1.30 12.73
N ALA A 30 6.07 -2.04 13.65
CA ALA A 30 4.75 -1.69 14.17
C ALA A 30 4.81 -0.47 15.10
N THR A 31 5.84 -0.39 15.95
CA THR A 31 6.08 0.77 16.83
C THR A 31 6.33 2.02 15.99
N GLU A 32 7.19 1.95 14.97
CA GLU A 32 7.48 3.06 14.06
C GLU A 32 6.22 3.54 13.35
N LYS A 33 5.43 2.62 12.80
CA LYS A 33 4.16 2.94 12.13
C LYS A 33 3.23 3.75 13.04
N TYR A 34 3.06 3.33 14.29
CA TYR A 34 2.20 4.02 15.24
C TYR A 34 2.78 5.37 15.66
N ALA A 35 4.09 5.44 15.92
CA ALA A 35 4.75 6.69 16.26
C ALA A 35 4.64 7.73 15.15
N GLN A 36 4.86 7.33 13.91
CA GLN A 36 4.72 8.21 12.75
C GLN A 36 3.29 8.67 12.52
N ALA A 37 2.30 7.79 12.75
CA ALA A 37 0.89 8.19 12.69
C ALA A 37 0.54 9.24 13.77
N MET A 38 1.11 9.11 14.99
CA MET A 38 0.95 10.09 16.06
C MET A 38 1.59 11.42 15.69
N ILE A 39 2.81 11.41 15.14
CA ILE A 39 3.56 12.62 14.75
C ILE A 39 2.83 13.37 13.63
N ARG A 40 2.28 12.67 12.66
CA ARG A 40 1.53 13.27 11.55
C ARG A 40 0.10 13.69 11.91
N GLY A 41 -0.35 13.44 13.14
CA GLY A 41 -1.76 13.68 13.51
C GLY A 41 -2.77 12.70 12.91
N ALA A 42 -2.30 11.61 12.29
CA ALA A 42 -3.12 10.58 11.66
C ALA A 42 -3.47 9.41 12.63
N TRP A 43 -3.15 9.55 13.90
CA TRP A 43 -3.55 8.59 14.92
C TRP A 43 -5.03 8.75 15.24
N ILE A 44 -5.80 7.69 15.03
CA ILE A 44 -7.22 7.64 15.40
C ILE A 44 -7.39 6.85 16.68
N GLU A 45 -8.05 7.45 17.66
CA GLU A 45 -8.46 6.78 18.89
C GLU A 45 -9.55 5.76 18.56
N ASN A 46 -9.22 4.49 18.67
CA ASN A 46 -10.08 3.38 18.22
C ASN A 46 -10.58 2.51 19.36
N GLY A 47 -10.38 2.94 20.60
CA GLY A 47 -10.81 2.20 21.80
C GLY A 47 -9.97 0.95 22.09
N ALA A 48 -8.90 0.67 21.34
CA ALA A 48 -8.01 -0.45 21.62
C ALA A 48 -7.30 -0.25 22.96
N PRO A 49 -7.54 -1.12 23.98
CA PRO A 49 -7.11 -0.86 25.34
C PRO A 49 -5.65 -1.20 25.56
N ILE A 50 -5.06 -0.59 26.58
CA ILE A 50 -3.85 -1.07 27.24
C ILE A 50 -4.30 -1.96 28.39
N ILE A 51 -3.83 -3.19 28.44
CA ILE A 51 -4.39 -4.20 29.34
C ILE A 51 -3.36 -4.70 30.33
N PHE A 52 -3.75 -4.71 31.61
CA PHE A 52 -2.95 -5.23 32.71
C PHE A 52 -3.64 -6.35 33.48
N SER A 53 -2.84 -7.29 33.97
CA SER A 53 -3.18 -8.25 35.01
C SER A 53 -2.31 -7.98 36.24
N GLY A 54 -2.89 -7.40 37.29
CA GLY A 54 -2.08 -6.80 38.34
C GLY A 54 -1.07 -5.81 37.74
N ASP A 55 0.20 -5.99 38.06
CA ASP A 55 1.28 -5.13 37.51
C ASP A 55 1.81 -5.60 36.16
N THR A 56 1.31 -6.70 35.60
CA THR A 56 1.84 -7.25 34.34
C THR A 56 1.08 -6.69 33.14
N LEU A 57 1.81 -6.09 32.17
CA LEU A 57 1.25 -5.66 30.89
C LEU A 57 0.92 -6.89 30.04
N LEU A 58 -0.35 -7.04 29.65
CA LEU A 58 -0.83 -8.11 28.77
C LEU A 58 -0.93 -7.68 27.31
N ASP A 59 -1.38 -6.43 27.05
CA ASP A 59 -1.45 -5.88 25.68
C ASP A 59 -1.21 -4.37 25.69
N GLY A 60 -0.82 -3.83 24.51
CA GLY A 60 -0.57 -2.41 24.32
C GLY A 60 0.91 -2.03 24.22
N GLN A 61 1.84 -2.99 24.26
CA GLN A 61 3.30 -2.71 24.22
C GLN A 61 3.72 -1.81 23.05
N HIS A 62 3.20 -2.03 21.84
CA HIS A 62 3.54 -1.22 20.67
C HIS A 62 2.98 0.21 20.74
N ARG A 63 1.78 0.38 21.33
CA ARG A 63 1.16 1.69 21.55
C ARG A 63 1.95 2.52 22.57
N LEU A 64 2.33 1.91 23.69
CA LEU A 64 3.17 2.55 24.70
C LEU A 64 4.55 2.92 24.15
N SER A 65 5.18 2.01 23.41
CA SER A 65 6.47 2.29 22.76
C SER A 65 6.36 3.40 21.72
N ALA A 66 5.23 3.49 21.02
CA ALA A 66 4.99 4.56 20.06
C ALA A 66 4.83 5.93 20.71
N LEU A 67 4.19 6.02 21.89
CA LEU A 67 4.13 7.26 22.69
C LEU A 67 5.53 7.75 23.05
N ILE A 68 6.39 6.85 23.53
CA ILE A 68 7.76 7.19 23.89
C ILE A 68 8.53 7.67 22.66
N LYS A 69 8.41 6.95 21.53
CA LYS A 69 9.16 7.25 20.31
C LYS A 69 8.69 8.55 19.64
N SER A 70 7.39 8.82 19.68
CA SER A 70 6.81 10.04 19.10
C SER A 70 6.97 11.28 19.97
N GLY A 71 7.14 11.11 21.28
CA GLY A 71 7.10 12.21 22.25
C GLY A 71 5.70 12.79 22.47
N ILE A 72 4.65 12.15 21.93
CA ILE A 72 3.28 12.67 21.92
C ILE A 72 2.43 11.90 22.92
N SER A 73 1.76 12.63 23.80
CA SER A 73 0.80 12.07 24.76
C SER A 73 -0.55 11.83 24.11
N ARG A 74 -1.26 10.78 24.52
CA ARG A 74 -2.59 10.41 24.01
C ARG A 74 -3.46 9.79 25.11
N GLU A 75 -4.78 9.82 24.88
CA GLU A 75 -5.72 9.09 25.69
C GLU A 75 -5.83 7.64 25.23
N PHE A 76 -5.89 6.72 26.20
CA PHE A 76 -6.15 5.31 25.97
C PHE A 76 -7.11 4.75 27.01
N VAL A 77 -7.91 3.78 26.61
CA VAL A 77 -8.61 2.94 27.56
C VAL A 77 -7.59 2.04 28.24
N VAL A 78 -7.49 2.13 29.57
CA VAL A 78 -6.64 1.25 30.38
C VAL A 78 -7.57 0.27 31.10
N VAL A 79 -7.31 -1.02 30.90
CA VAL A 79 -8.06 -2.10 31.55
C VAL A 79 -7.17 -2.78 32.55
N THR A 80 -7.63 -2.85 33.83
CA THR A 80 -6.92 -3.48 34.93
C THR A 80 -7.75 -4.60 35.57
N ASP A 81 -7.16 -5.30 36.49
CA ASP A 81 -7.81 -6.40 37.27
C ASP A 81 -8.34 -7.55 36.35
N LEU A 82 -7.66 -7.83 35.26
CA LEU A 82 -7.91 -9.04 34.49
C LEU A 82 -7.16 -10.23 35.10
N HIS A 83 -7.77 -11.42 35.02
CA HIS A 83 -7.07 -12.64 35.35
C HIS A 83 -6.01 -12.96 34.28
N ARG A 84 -4.84 -13.45 34.67
CA ARG A 84 -3.72 -13.71 33.76
C ARG A 84 -4.06 -14.68 32.60
N SER A 85 -5.01 -15.59 32.79
CA SER A 85 -5.46 -16.50 31.74
C SER A 85 -6.10 -15.79 30.56
N ALA A 86 -6.57 -14.54 30.71
CA ALA A 86 -7.09 -13.73 29.62
C ALA A 86 -6.07 -13.50 28.51
N PHE A 87 -4.75 -13.56 28.83
CA PHE A 87 -3.68 -13.41 27.83
C PHE A 87 -3.83 -14.35 26.62
N THR A 88 -4.31 -15.58 26.83
CA THR A 88 -4.47 -16.57 25.75
C THR A 88 -5.61 -16.26 24.79
N THR A 89 -6.51 -15.36 25.15
CA THR A 89 -7.70 -14.98 24.36
C THR A 89 -7.64 -13.54 23.82
N ILE A 90 -6.64 -12.75 24.24
CA ILE A 90 -6.44 -11.39 23.77
C ILE A 90 -5.84 -11.43 22.37
N ASP A 91 -6.34 -10.58 21.48
CA ASP A 91 -5.82 -10.36 20.10
C ASP A 91 -5.67 -11.64 19.26
N THR A 92 -6.60 -12.59 19.42
CA THR A 92 -6.63 -13.83 18.62
C THR A 92 -7.32 -13.65 17.26
N GLY A 93 -7.90 -12.49 16.99
CA GLY A 93 -8.61 -12.16 15.76
C GLY A 93 -7.67 -11.82 14.60
N LYS A 94 -8.14 -12.07 13.36
CA LYS A 94 -7.45 -11.61 12.16
C LYS A 94 -7.53 -10.08 12.06
N SER A 95 -6.39 -9.42 11.92
CA SER A 95 -6.38 -7.98 11.65
C SER A 95 -7.01 -7.68 10.28
N ARG A 96 -7.85 -6.65 10.22
CA ARG A 96 -8.48 -6.22 8.97
C ARG A 96 -7.42 -5.68 8.00
N SER A 97 -7.51 -6.11 6.75
CA SER A 97 -6.74 -5.54 5.66
C SER A 97 -7.43 -4.28 5.10
N LEU A 98 -6.73 -3.48 4.31
CA LEU A 98 -7.35 -2.34 3.61
C LEU A 98 -8.51 -2.79 2.70
N SER A 99 -8.38 -3.95 2.04
CA SER A 99 -9.47 -4.48 1.22
C SER A 99 -10.69 -4.88 2.04
N ASP A 100 -10.50 -5.39 3.28
CA ASP A 100 -11.62 -5.70 4.17
C ASP A 100 -12.36 -4.41 4.58
N VAL A 101 -11.62 -3.32 4.85
CA VAL A 101 -12.22 -2.01 5.17
C VAL A 101 -13.01 -1.47 3.98
N LEU A 102 -12.43 -1.50 2.77
CA LEU A 102 -13.11 -1.07 1.55
C LEU A 102 -14.35 -1.91 1.24
N SER A 103 -14.31 -3.22 1.52
CA SER A 103 -15.46 -4.12 1.38
C SER A 103 -16.60 -3.74 2.35
N ILE A 104 -16.27 -3.43 3.60
CA ILE A 104 -17.25 -2.94 4.59
C ILE A 104 -17.91 -1.63 4.11
N GLN A 105 -17.14 -0.76 3.45
CA GLN A 105 -17.63 0.47 2.83
C GLN A 105 -18.36 0.23 1.49
N LYS A 106 -18.58 -1.03 1.10
CA LYS A 106 -19.27 -1.43 -0.15
C LYS A 106 -18.59 -0.86 -1.41
N GLN A 107 -17.26 -0.71 -1.38
CA GLN A 107 -16.52 -0.30 -2.57
C GLN A 107 -16.39 -1.47 -3.54
N GLU A 108 -16.59 -1.17 -4.82
CA GLU A 108 -16.40 -2.16 -5.90
C GLU A 108 -14.92 -2.46 -6.14
N ASN A 109 -14.60 -3.69 -6.53
CA ASN A 109 -13.23 -4.13 -6.82
C ASN A 109 -12.25 -3.88 -5.67
N GLU A 110 -12.68 -4.08 -4.42
CA GLU A 110 -11.98 -3.69 -3.19
C GLU A 110 -10.53 -4.17 -3.11
N LYS A 111 -10.22 -5.36 -3.63
CA LYS A 111 -8.84 -5.88 -3.66
C LYS A 111 -7.95 -5.11 -4.64
N THR A 112 -8.49 -4.84 -5.82
CA THR A 112 -7.79 -4.03 -6.84
C THR A 112 -7.62 -2.61 -6.36
N LEU A 113 -8.67 -2.03 -5.78
CA LEU A 113 -8.66 -0.67 -5.25
C LEU A 113 -7.65 -0.53 -4.11
N ALA A 114 -7.62 -1.46 -3.14
CA ALA A 114 -6.64 -1.46 -2.06
C ALA A 114 -5.19 -1.51 -2.56
N MET A 115 -4.93 -2.32 -3.59
CA MET A 115 -3.60 -2.40 -4.22
C MET A 115 -3.26 -1.09 -4.92
N THR A 116 -4.19 -0.55 -5.71
CA THR A 116 -4.00 0.69 -6.47
C THR A 116 -3.71 1.87 -5.55
N ILE A 117 -4.51 2.05 -4.48
CA ILE A 117 -4.30 3.12 -3.49
C ILE A 117 -2.89 3.04 -2.91
N ARG A 118 -2.47 1.86 -2.46
CA ARG A 118 -1.14 1.68 -1.86
C ARG A 118 -0.01 1.98 -2.83
N GLN A 119 -0.12 1.50 -4.07
CA GLN A 119 0.92 1.72 -5.08
C GLN A 119 1.00 3.17 -5.52
N HIS A 120 -0.14 3.80 -5.77
CA HIS A 120 -0.23 5.20 -6.15
C HIS A 120 0.34 6.11 -5.06
N PHE A 121 -0.08 5.89 -3.82
CA PHE A 121 0.45 6.60 -2.66
C PHE A 121 1.97 6.42 -2.53
N THR A 122 2.46 5.17 -2.65
CA THR A 122 3.89 4.88 -2.55
C THR A 122 4.68 5.58 -3.64
N PHE A 123 4.21 5.50 -4.88
CA PHE A 123 4.88 6.14 -6.02
C PHE A 123 4.92 7.66 -5.86
N THR A 124 3.83 8.27 -5.48
CA THR A 124 3.75 9.74 -5.26
C THR A 124 4.68 10.18 -4.13
N ALA A 125 4.76 9.41 -3.04
CA ALA A 125 5.59 9.74 -1.88
C ALA A 125 7.08 9.47 -2.09
N THR A 126 7.46 8.44 -2.89
CA THR A 126 8.84 7.94 -2.97
C THR A 126 9.45 7.97 -4.37
N GLY A 127 8.64 8.18 -5.40
CA GLY A 127 9.03 8.07 -6.80
C GLY A 127 9.31 6.62 -7.25
N GLY A 128 8.81 5.60 -6.51
CA GLY A 128 9.00 4.19 -6.82
C GLY A 128 7.87 3.30 -6.31
N PHE A 129 7.88 2.03 -6.68
CA PHE A 129 6.85 1.05 -6.33
C PHE A 129 7.22 0.13 -5.16
N ASP A 130 8.20 0.50 -4.31
CA ASP A 130 8.62 -0.31 -3.16
C ASP A 130 7.53 -0.35 -2.07
N MET A 131 6.58 -1.27 -2.26
CA MET A 131 5.45 -1.51 -1.36
C MET A 131 5.88 -1.99 0.03
N GLY A 132 7.04 -2.64 0.14
CA GLY A 132 7.51 -3.22 1.40
C GLY A 132 7.80 -2.15 2.45
N LYS A 133 8.34 -1.02 2.04
CA LYS A 133 8.59 0.13 2.94
C LYS A 133 7.32 0.89 3.27
N ALA A 134 6.47 1.15 2.28
CA ALA A 134 5.25 1.93 2.46
C ALA A 134 4.24 1.23 3.38
N GLN A 135 4.03 -0.09 3.25
CA GLN A 135 3.11 -0.83 4.12
C GLN A 135 3.47 -0.74 5.62
N LYS A 136 4.75 -0.55 5.93
CA LYS A 136 5.23 -0.45 7.31
C LYS A 136 5.06 0.94 7.91
N GLN A 137 4.77 1.96 7.12
CA GLN A 137 4.79 3.35 7.56
C GLN A 137 3.40 3.99 7.68
N PHE A 138 2.39 3.51 6.92
CA PHE A 138 1.09 4.15 6.83
C PHE A 138 -0.05 3.29 7.36
N THR A 139 -1.03 3.94 7.99
CA THR A 139 -2.26 3.32 8.52
C THR A 139 -3.30 3.15 7.42
N HIS A 140 -4.37 2.37 7.68
CA HIS A 140 -5.49 2.27 6.74
C HIS A 140 -6.26 3.58 6.62
N ALA A 141 -6.33 4.37 7.71
CA ALA A 141 -6.97 5.68 7.67
C ALA A 141 -6.27 6.61 6.69
N GLU A 142 -4.94 6.72 6.75
CA GLU A 142 -4.16 7.53 5.81
C GLU A 142 -4.36 7.11 4.35
N TYR A 143 -4.50 5.80 4.09
CA TYR A 143 -4.81 5.33 2.73
C TYR A 143 -6.23 5.68 2.28
N LEU A 144 -7.20 5.68 3.18
CA LEU A 144 -8.59 6.07 2.88
C LEU A 144 -8.68 7.58 2.63
N ASP A 145 -8.09 8.39 3.50
CA ASP A 145 -8.03 9.85 3.32
C ASP A 145 -7.34 10.21 2.00
N TYR A 146 -6.25 9.52 1.68
CA TYR A 146 -5.58 9.69 0.40
C TYR A 146 -6.48 9.35 -0.80
N ASN A 147 -7.24 8.26 -0.71
CA ASN A 147 -8.17 7.87 -1.78
C ASN A 147 -9.30 8.90 -1.98
N GLU A 148 -9.79 9.52 -0.90
CA GLU A 148 -10.79 10.60 -1.00
C GLU A 148 -10.23 11.83 -1.74
N LEU A 149 -8.96 12.15 -1.52
CA LEU A 149 -8.27 13.28 -2.19
C LEU A 149 -7.89 12.96 -3.65
N HIS A 150 -7.91 11.68 -4.06
CA HIS A 150 -7.48 11.22 -5.39
C HIS A 150 -8.57 10.39 -6.09
N PRO A 151 -9.71 11.00 -6.48
CA PRO A 151 -10.85 10.27 -7.06
C PRO A 151 -10.53 9.57 -8.40
N GLN A 152 -9.46 9.99 -9.11
CA GLN A 152 -8.96 9.33 -10.32
C GLN A 152 -8.53 7.89 -10.08
N ILE A 153 -8.10 7.54 -8.85
CA ILE A 153 -7.73 6.16 -8.49
C ILE A 153 -8.91 5.21 -8.69
N LYS A 154 -10.07 5.58 -8.14
CA LYS A 154 -11.30 4.78 -8.27
C LYS A 154 -11.76 4.69 -9.73
N LYS A 155 -11.72 5.81 -10.47
CA LYS A 155 -12.04 5.83 -11.91
C LYS A 155 -11.14 4.88 -12.69
N SER A 156 -9.84 4.90 -12.43
CA SER A 156 -8.85 4.03 -13.06
C SER A 156 -9.09 2.55 -12.74
N VAL A 157 -9.47 2.22 -11.51
CA VAL A 157 -9.83 0.85 -11.13
C VAL A 157 -11.05 0.36 -11.90
N LEU A 158 -12.11 1.16 -11.97
CA LEU A 158 -13.33 0.83 -12.71
C LEU A 158 -13.02 0.64 -14.21
N PHE A 159 -12.25 1.56 -14.80
CA PHE A 159 -11.83 1.49 -16.19
C PHE A 159 -11.04 0.20 -16.48
N VAL A 160 -9.99 -0.09 -15.73
CA VAL A 160 -9.17 -1.29 -15.95
C VAL A 160 -9.95 -2.57 -15.64
N CYS A 161 -10.80 -2.58 -14.62
CA CYS A 161 -11.61 -3.75 -14.29
C CYS A 161 -12.72 -4.02 -15.29
N SER A 162 -13.12 -3.06 -16.12
CA SER A 162 -14.12 -3.26 -17.20
C SER A 162 -13.62 -4.17 -18.33
N PHE A 163 -12.31 -4.28 -18.55
CA PHE A 163 -11.77 -5.17 -19.58
C PHE A 163 -11.98 -6.64 -19.22
N PRO A 164 -12.25 -7.50 -20.22
CA PRO A 164 -12.35 -8.95 -20.05
C PRO A 164 -11.07 -9.56 -19.44
N ARG A 165 -11.23 -10.65 -18.68
CA ARG A 165 -10.08 -11.31 -18.01
C ARG A 165 -8.93 -11.66 -18.95
N ARG A 166 -9.25 -12.13 -20.17
CA ARG A 166 -8.24 -12.50 -21.18
C ARG A 166 -7.37 -11.32 -21.58
N GLN A 167 -7.96 -10.14 -21.71
CA GLN A 167 -7.23 -8.92 -22.07
C GLN A 167 -6.35 -8.39 -20.93
N LYS A 168 -6.69 -8.69 -19.67
CA LYS A 168 -5.90 -8.32 -18.46
C LYS A 168 -4.76 -9.29 -18.15
N ALA A 169 -4.51 -10.29 -18.98
CA ALA A 169 -3.51 -11.33 -18.70
C ALA A 169 -2.06 -10.81 -18.67
N LEU A 170 -1.75 -9.74 -19.41
CA LEU A 170 -0.38 -9.22 -19.50
C LEU A 170 0.11 -8.60 -18.18
N MET A 171 -0.75 -7.85 -17.48
CA MET A 171 -0.41 -7.23 -16.21
C MET A 171 -1.61 -7.27 -15.25
N ALA A 172 -1.34 -7.45 -13.96
CA ALA A 172 -2.39 -7.51 -12.94
C ALA A 172 -3.17 -6.17 -12.85
N PRO A 173 -4.49 -6.21 -12.58
CA PRO A 173 -5.33 -5.01 -12.59
C PRO A 173 -4.87 -3.90 -11.63
N GLY A 174 -4.42 -4.24 -10.41
CA GLY A 174 -3.99 -3.23 -9.43
C GLY A 174 -2.83 -2.35 -9.91
N PRO A 175 -1.67 -2.92 -10.30
CA PRO A 175 -0.57 -2.15 -10.87
C PRO A 175 -0.95 -1.40 -12.16
N THR A 176 -1.79 -2.01 -13.02
CA THR A 176 -2.26 -1.33 -14.25
C THR A 176 -3.12 -0.12 -13.90
N SER A 177 -4.05 -0.25 -12.94
CA SER A 177 -4.89 0.87 -12.50
C SER A 177 -4.07 1.99 -11.85
N CYS A 178 -3.01 1.64 -11.11
CA CYS A 178 -2.11 2.63 -10.55
C CYS A 178 -1.41 3.45 -11.64
N LEU A 179 -0.85 2.77 -12.66
CA LEU A 179 -0.19 3.44 -13.77
C LEU A 179 -1.20 4.26 -14.59
N HIS A 180 -2.41 3.72 -14.84
CA HIS A 180 -3.46 4.46 -15.50
C HIS A 180 -3.81 5.76 -14.74
N ALA A 181 -3.93 5.72 -13.41
CA ALA A 181 -4.20 6.92 -12.60
C ALA A 181 -3.07 7.96 -12.74
N LEU A 182 -1.81 7.52 -12.65
CA LEU A 182 -0.63 8.38 -12.82
C LEU A 182 -0.54 8.99 -14.23
N PHE A 183 -0.88 8.21 -15.26
CA PHE A 183 -0.90 8.68 -16.65
C PHE A 183 -2.05 9.67 -16.89
N SER A 184 -3.22 9.40 -16.32
CA SER A 184 -4.40 10.26 -16.41
C SER A 184 -4.20 11.64 -15.78
N ASP A 185 -3.34 11.75 -14.79
CA ASP A 185 -2.94 13.05 -14.22
C ASP A 185 -2.16 13.93 -15.22
N ARG A 186 -1.63 13.33 -16.31
CA ARG A 186 -0.92 14.04 -17.38
C ARG A 186 -1.80 14.28 -18.61
N ASP A 187 -2.45 13.21 -19.07
CA ASP A 187 -3.36 13.22 -20.20
C ASP A 187 -4.33 12.04 -20.07
N SER A 188 -5.56 12.33 -19.67
CA SER A 188 -6.54 11.28 -19.39
C SER A 188 -7.02 10.55 -20.66
N LEU A 189 -7.17 11.24 -21.78
CA LEU A 189 -7.62 10.65 -23.03
C LEU A 189 -6.54 9.72 -23.62
N LEU A 190 -5.32 10.19 -23.62
CA LEU A 190 -4.18 9.39 -24.07
C LEU A 190 -3.95 8.19 -23.14
N ALA A 191 -4.14 8.34 -21.81
CA ALA A 191 -4.03 7.25 -20.85
C ALA A 191 -5.05 6.15 -21.11
N ASP A 192 -6.32 6.52 -21.36
CA ASP A 192 -7.38 5.59 -21.70
C ASP A 192 -7.04 4.82 -22.99
N GLU A 193 -6.59 5.53 -24.02
CA GLU A 193 -6.19 4.93 -25.29
C GLU A 193 -4.98 3.99 -25.14
N PHE A 194 -3.94 4.44 -24.43
CA PHE A 194 -2.73 3.66 -24.16
C PHE A 194 -3.05 2.35 -23.45
N ILE A 195 -3.81 2.40 -22.35
CA ILE A 195 -4.18 1.19 -21.61
C ILE A 195 -5.12 0.30 -22.41
N ARG A 196 -6.04 0.85 -23.20
CA ARG A 196 -6.88 0.08 -24.10
C ARG A 196 -6.04 -0.68 -25.11
N LYS A 197 -5.17 0.00 -25.87
CA LYS A 197 -4.25 -0.60 -26.84
C LYS A 197 -3.35 -1.65 -26.18
N PHE A 198 -2.85 -1.37 -24.98
CA PHE A 198 -2.05 -2.34 -24.22
C PHE A 198 -2.83 -3.61 -23.89
N HIS A 199 -4.09 -3.51 -23.50
CA HIS A 199 -4.91 -4.68 -23.16
C HIS A 199 -5.43 -5.43 -24.41
N THR A 200 -5.94 -4.71 -25.39
CA THR A 200 -6.59 -5.34 -26.56
C THR A 200 -5.61 -5.71 -27.65
N GLY A 201 -4.58 -4.94 -27.86
CA GLY A 201 -3.69 -5.06 -29.02
C GLY A 201 -4.29 -4.54 -30.31
N GLU A 202 -5.42 -3.85 -30.23
CA GLU A 202 -6.11 -3.30 -31.40
C GLU A 202 -5.46 -2.00 -31.87
N ASN A 203 -5.45 -1.80 -33.20
CA ASN A 203 -4.98 -0.58 -33.84
C ASN A 203 -3.55 -0.17 -33.39
N ILE A 204 -2.64 -1.14 -33.24
CA ILE A 204 -1.23 -0.90 -32.98
C ILE A 204 -0.41 -1.34 -34.21
N THR A 205 0.62 -0.56 -34.52
CA THR A 205 1.60 -0.83 -35.57
C THR A 205 2.99 -1.06 -34.96
N GLU A 206 3.93 -1.58 -35.72
CA GLU A 206 5.30 -1.78 -35.22
C GLU A 206 6.01 -0.47 -34.81
N ALA A 207 5.54 0.67 -35.31
CA ALA A 207 6.02 1.99 -34.96
C ALA A 207 5.54 2.47 -33.58
N ASP A 208 4.41 1.90 -33.08
CA ASP A 208 3.85 2.27 -31.80
C ASP A 208 4.73 1.75 -30.65
N PRO A 209 5.06 2.58 -29.64
CA PRO A 209 5.78 2.13 -28.46
C PRO A 209 5.05 0.99 -27.71
N ILE A 210 3.73 0.94 -27.80
CA ILE A 210 2.89 -0.11 -27.21
C ILE A 210 3.13 -1.47 -27.85
N TYR A 211 3.47 -1.52 -29.15
CA TYR A 211 3.80 -2.76 -29.83
C TYR A 211 4.99 -3.46 -29.15
N ARG A 212 6.09 -2.75 -28.98
CA ARG A 212 7.29 -3.28 -28.30
C ARG A 212 7.04 -3.62 -26.83
N LEU A 213 6.17 -2.87 -26.17
CA LEU A 213 5.75 -3.16 -24.81
C LEU A 213 5.02 -4.50 -24.73
N ARG A 214 4.06 -4.72 -25.61
CA ARG A 214 3.28 -5.97 -25.66
C ARG A 214 4.14 -7.18 -26.03
N GLU A 215 5.02 -7.06 -27.04
CA GLU A 215 5.99 -8.11 -27.40
C GLU A 215 6.78 -8.55 -26.17
N LYS A 216 7.38 -7.59 -25.45
CA LYS A 216 8.17 -7.87 -24.24
C LYS A 216 7.38 -8.59 -23.16
N PHE A 217 6.12 -8.23 -22.95
CA PHE A 217 5.27 -8.85 -21.93
C PHE A 217 4.80 -10.26 -22.35
N ILE A 218 4.49 -10.45 -23.63
CA ILE A 218 4.11 -11.76 -24.19
C ILE A 218 5.32 -12.71 -24.11
N GLU A 219 6.50 -12.25 -24.55
CA GLU A 219 7.74 -13.04 -24.46
C GLU A 219 8.02 -13.46 -23.01
N ALA A 220 7.89 -12.53 -22.05
CA ALA A 220 8.12 -12.82 -20.64
C ALA A 220 7.12 -13.84 -20.04
N GLN A 221 5.94 -14.01 -20.65
CA GLN A 221 4.93 -14.97 -20.20
C GLN A 221 5.09 -16.34 -20.88
N THR A 222 5.48 -16.35 -22.15
CA THR A 222 5.55 -17.57 -22.98
C THR A 222 6.90 -18.28 -22.86
N CYS A 223 7.95 -17.55 -22.53
CA CYS A 223 9.29 -18.12 -22.39
C CYS A 223 9.45 -18.91 -21.09
N ASN A 224 9.81 -20.18 -21.20
CA ASN A 224 10.06 -21.06 -20.03
C ASN A 224 11.35 -20.72 -19.27
N ASN A 225 12.20 -19.82 -19.80
CA ASN A 225 13.44 -19.42 -19.15
C ASN A 225 13.20 -18.30 -18.14
N ALA A 226 13.53 -18.57 -16.88
CA ALA A 226 13.37 -17.60 -15.78
C ALA A 226 14.08 -16.25 -16.01
N LYS A 227 15.13 -16.21 -16.85
CA LYS A 227 15.86 -14.98 -17.20
C LYS A 227 15.00 -13.98 -17.98
N PHE A 228 13.95 -14.42 -18.65
CA PHE A 228 13.04 -13.55 -19.42
C PHE A 228 11.81 -13.11 -18.61
N ARG A 229 11.58 -13.67 -17.43
CA ARG A 229 10.48 -13.24 -16.56
C ARG A 229 10.72 -11.82 -16.09
N LEU A 230 9.67 -10.99 -16.19
CA LEU A 230 9.68 -9.62 -15.68
C LEU A 230 9.21 -9.59 -14.23
N THR A 231 9.99 -8.96 -13.37
CA THR A 231 9.55 -8.60 -12.02
C THR A 231 8.43 -7.57 -12.06
N PRO A 232 7.62 -7.41 -11.00
CA PRO A 232 6.60 -6.36 -10.93
C PRO A 232 7.14 -4.96 -11.23
N ASP A 233 8.33 -4.65 -10.71
CA ASP A 233 9.00 -3.35 -10.95
C ASP A 233 9.41 -3.18 -12.41
N GLU A 234 10.00 -4.21 -13.03
CA GLU A 234 10.38 -4.16 -14.45
C GLU A 234 9.15 -3.99 -15.35
N LYS A 235 8.01 -4.58 -14.99
CA LYS A 235 6.74 -4.36 -15.69
C LYS A 235 6.30 -2.90 -15.59
N SER A 236 6.30 -2.34 -14.39
CA SER A 236 5.91 -0.95 -14.17
C SER A 236 6.83 0.02 -14.90
N VAL A 237 8.14 -0.19 -14.83
CA VAL A 237 9.14 0.61 -15.56
C VAL A 237 8.94 0.51 -17.07
N SER A 238 8.67 -0.70 -17.59
CA SER A 238 8.41 -0.89 -19.03
C SER A 238 7.18 -0.10 -19.51
N MET A 239 6.11 -0.11 -18.71
CA MET A 239 4.89 0.65 -18.98
C MET A 239 5.17 2.17 -19.02
N ILE A 240 5.92 2.69 -18.04
CA ILE A 240 6.26 4.11 -17.97
C ILE A 240 7.14 4.54 -19.16
N LEU A 241 8.12 3.72 -19.55
CA LEU A 241 8.97 4.02 -20.71
C LEU A 241 8.14 4.07 -22.01
N ALA A 242 7.24 3.12 -22.21
CA ALA A 242 6.38 3.12 -23.38
C ALA A 242 5.36 4.28 -23.36
N TRP A 243 4.80 4.60 -22.19
CA TRP A 243 3.94 5.76 -22.00
C TRP A 243 4.63 7.08 -22.37
N ASN A 244 5.84 7.31 -21.85
CA ASN A 244 6.59 8.51 -22.14
C ASN A 244 6.92 8.63 -23.64
N ALA A 245 7.34 7.53 -24.28
CA ALA A 245 7.57 7.50 -25.71
C ALA A 245 6.30 7.79 -26.54
N THR A 246 5.16 7.24 -26.11
CA THR A 246 3.84 7.50 -26.75
C THR A 246 3.45 8.98 -26.63
N ARG A 247 3.60 9.55 -25.44
CA ARG A 247 3.27 10.96 -25.17
C ARG A 247 4.16 11.93 -25.92
N GLU A 248 5.43 11.58 -26.08
CA GLU A 248 6.42 12.41 -26.77
C GLU A 248 6.43 12.19 -28.30
N GLY A 249 5.63 11.20 -28.79
CA GLY A 249 5.57 10.88 -30.20
C GLY A 249 6.87 10.30 -30.75
N VAL A 250 7.71 9.69 -29.89
CA VAL A 250 9.01 9.14 -30.29
C VAL A 250 8.95 7.62 -30.44
N PRO A 251 9.66 7.04 -31.41
CA PRO A 251 9.70 5.59 -31.59
C PRO A 251 10.43 4.91 -30.43
N LEU A 252 9.99 3.71 -30.07
CA LEU A 252 10.60 2.90 -29.01
C LEU A 252 11.12 1.58 -29.60
N ASN A 253 12.38 1.52 -29.96
CA ASN A 253 12.96 0.34 -30.59
C ASN A 253 13.20 -0.82 -29.61
N ARG A 254 13.51 -0.52 -28.35
CA ARG A 254 13.80 -1.52 -27.31
C ARG A 254 13.51 -0.99 -25.91
N ILE A 255 12.89 -1.83 -25.08
CA ILE A 255 12.67 -1.52 -23.66
C ILE A 255 13.73 -2.22 -22.81
N VAL A 256 14.65 -1.45 -22.21
CA VAL A 256 15.71 -1.96 -21.35
C VAL A 256 15.45 -1.56 -19.90
N THR A 257 15.18 -2.55 -19.04
CA THR A 257 14.84 -2.33 -17.63
C THR A 257 15.95 -2.73 -16.66
N ARG A 258 16.79 -3.71 -17.02
CA ARG A 258 17.79 -4.31 -16.09
C ARG A 258 19.04 -3.46 -15.82
N ALA A 259 19.41 -2.56 -16.72
CA ALA A 259 20.67 -1.80 -16.61
C ALA A 259 20.57 -0.53 -15.73
N ARG A 260 19.39 -0.04 -15.40
CA ARG A 260 19.19 1.26 -14.76
C ARG A 260 18.49 1.22 -13.38
N GLY A 261 17.98 0.08 -12.94
CA GLY A 261 17.12 0.04 -11.74
C GLY A 261 15.96 1.04 -11.84
N THR A 262 15.09 1.05 -10.88
CA THR A 262 13.94 1.99 -10.80
C THR A 262 14.36 3.44 -10.55
N ARG A 263 15.65 3.72 -10.28
CA ARG A 263 16.15 5.07 -9.91
C ARG A 263 16.07 6.11 -11.03
N GLY A 264 15.95 5.70 -12.29
CA GLY A 264 15.89 6.61 -13.44
C GLY A 264 14.49 6.96 -13.95
N VAL A 265 13.45 6.32 -13.45
CA VAL A 265 12.07 6.42 -13.95
C VAL A 265 11.19 7.26 -13.02
N ARG A 266 11.71 8.39 -12.55
CA ARG A 266 10.98 9.29 -11.62
C ARG A 266 10.02 10.27 -12.31
N LYS A 267 9.87 10.22 -13.63
CA LYS A 267 8.98 11.12 -14.37
C LYS A 267 7.96 10.31 -15.16
N VAL A 268 6.78 10.27 -14.63
CA VAL A 268 5.57 9.93 -15.38
C VAL A 268 5.05 11.17 -16.07
#